data_d95ba582d1e8532e520741dd1e7b3e87
#
_entry.id   d95ba582d1e8532e520741dd1e7b3e87
#
_cell.length_a   1.000
_cell.length_b   1.000
_cell.length_c   1.000
_cell.angle_alpha   90.00
_cell.angle_beta   90.00
_cell.angle_gamma   90.00
#
_symmetry.space_group_name_H-M   'P 1'
#
loop_
_entity.id
_entity.type
_entity.pdbx_description
1 polymer ?
#
loop_
_entity_poly.entity_id
_entity_poly.type
_entity_poly.pdbx_seq_one_letter_code
_entity_poly.pdbx_strand_id
1 'polypeptide(L)'
;MKNNYTLKTIIALMFFTAFCFNANAQVRLTVVNPSTGEVTMHNYGGTTVDISNYQLCNFPSYNQLSSLTVTQGSLNLAAGADVTVITTVISNPNDAELGLYNSASFASSVAMQDYMQWGSAGHQREVVAVNKGIWTAGTFVNVAPPFEYTGNGGQNGAPFWDTLLGLEDFENISSFSLTPNPTNTVLNLNFSQSAFSGEVAIYNLLGKQVNSKNISNTNLATFDVSSLNSGMYIITVTSESNKESKRFIKN
;
A
#
# COMPACT_ATOMS: atom_id res chain seq x y z
N MET A 1 38.82 25.17 -50.11
CA MET A 1 37.76 25.08 -49.06
C MET A 1 37.68 23.62 -48.59
N LYS A 2 38.35 23.29 -47.51
CA LYS A 2 38.32 21.92 -46.92
C LYS A 2 37.40 21.91 -45.73
N ASN A 3 36.39 21.12 -45.85
CA ASN A 3 35.31 20.61 -45.00
C ASN A 3 35.45 20.79 -43.49
N ASN A 4 34.79 21.81 -42.95
CA ASN A 4 34.51 21.95 -41.51
C ASN A 4 33.29 21.11 -41.03
N TYR A 5 32.74 20.26 -41.89
CA TYR A 5 31.53 19.45 -41.54
C TYR A 5 31.87 18.22 -40.71
N THR A 6 33.03 17.62 -40.92
CA THR A 6 33.44 16.41 -40.19
C THR A 6 33.69 16.66 -38.71
N LEU A 7 34.23 17.83 -38.34
CA LEU A 7 34.50 18.15 -36.95
C LEU A 7 33.20 18.43 -36.14
N LYS A 8 32.23 19.12 -36.78
CA LYS A 8 30.92 19.40 -36.16
C LYS A 8 30.09 18.14 -35.99
N THR A 9 30.15 17.17 -36.90
CA THR A 9 29.45 15.89 -36.83
C THR A 9 30.08 14.99 -35.77
N ILE A 10 31.39 15.02 -35.61
CA ILE A 10 32.09 14.23 -34.56
C ILE A 10 31.77 14.82 -33.16
N ILE A 11 31.69 16.14 -33.01
CA ILE A 11 31.33 16.78 -31.74
C ILE A 11 29.86 16.50 -31.38
N ALA A 12 28.95 16.51 -32.38
CA ALA A 12 27.55 16.15 -32.15
C ALA A 12 27.38 14.65 -31.77
N LEU A 13 28.18 13.76 -32.38
CA LEU A 13 28.18 12.32 -32.03
C LEU A 13 28.78 12.06 -30.65
N MET A 14 29.84 12.80 -30.25
CA MET A 14 30.39 12.69 -28.89
C MET A 14 29.44 13.21 -27.81
N PHE A 15 28.62 14.20 -28.09
CA PHE A 15 27.62 14.68 -27.14
C PHE A 15 26.43 13.70 -26.98
N PHE A 16 26.13 12.89 -28.00
CA PHE A 16 25.06 11.91 -27.92
C PHE A 16 25.46 10.61 -27.18
N THR A 17 26.77 10.30 -27.10
CA THR A 17 27.28 9.14 -26.38
C THR A 17 27.52 9.36 -24.88
N ALA A 18 27.42 10.62 -24.40
CA ALA A 18 27.64 10.94 -22.97
C ALA A 18 26.39 10.77 -22.10
N PHE A 19 25.24 10.44 -22.67
CA PHE A 19 24.06 9.99 -21.93
C PHE A 19 24.01 8.47 -21.81
N CYS A 20 25.09 7.86 -21.37
CA CYS A 20 24.99 6.56 -20.72
C CYS A 20 24.32 6.79 -19.37
N PHE A 21 23.00 6.66 -19.31
CA PHE A 21 22.31 6.41 -18.07
C PHE A 21 22.98 5.18 -17.45
N ASN A 22 23.69 5.38 -16.35
CA ASN A 22 24.08 4.26 -15.51
C ASN A 22 22.77 3.63 -15.05
N ALA A 23 22.36 2.56 -15.70
CA ALA A 23 21.20 1.76 -15.34
C ALA A 23 21.55 0.93 -14.09
N ASN A 24 21.91 1.61 -13.01
CA ASN A 24 22.12 0.99 -11.71
C ASN A 24 20.75 0.72 -11.09
N ALA A 25 20.64 -0.36 -10.37
CA ALA A 25 19.48 -0.60 -9.53
C ALA A 25 19.40 0.51 -8.48
N GLN A 26 18.24 1.13 -8.38
CA GLN A 26 17.93 2.13 -7.37
C GLN A 26 16.79 1.60 -6.51
N VAL A 27 17.13 0.91 -5.44
CA VAL A 27 16.15 0.33 -4.52
C VAL A 27 15.77 1.36 -3.46
N ARG A 28 14.46 1.57 -3.30
CA ARG A 28 13.90 2.52 -2.35
C ARG A 28 12.83 1.88 -1.49
N LEU A 29 12.65 2.41 -0.29
CA LEU A 29 11.47 2.16 0.53
C LEU A 29 10.26 2.83 -0.13
N THR A 30 9.15 2.11 -0.27
CA THR A 30 7.92 2.65 -0.89
C THR A 30 6.71 2.55 0.00
N VAL A 31 6.62 1.54 0.86
CA VAL A 31 5.59 1.43 1.90
C VAL A 31 6.24 1.04 3.22
N VAL A 32 5.83 1.67 4.30
CA VAL A 32 6.24 1.30 5.66
C VAL A 32 5.01 1.31 6.55
N ASN A 33 4.68 0.14 7.10
CA ASN A 33 3.64 -0.01 8.11
C ASN A 33 4.28 -0.29 9.48
N PRO A 34 4.44 0.71 10.34
CA PRO A 34 5.09 0.52 11.63
C PRO A 34 4.35 -0.41 12.58
N SER A 35 3.02 -0.56 12.41
CA SER A 35 2.20 -1.39 13.31
C SER A 35 2.31 -2.87 13.01
N THR A 36 2.52 -3.25 11.74
CA THR A 36 2.66 -4.66 11.31
C THR A 36 4.11 -5.06 11.07
N GLY A 37 5.01 -4.08 10.91
CA GLY A 37 6.40 -4.30 10.48
C GLY A 37 6.53 -4.57 8.99
N GLU A 38 5.48 -4.39 8.19
CA GLU A 38 5.55 -4.52 6.73
C GLU A 38 6.35 -3.39 6.12
N VAL A 39 7.29 -3.77 5.25
CA VAL A 39 8.12 -2.83 4.48
C VAL A 39 8.16 -3.29 3.03
N THR A 40 7.72 -2.42 2.14
CA THR A 40 7.84 -2.64 0.69
C THR A 40 8.99 -1.83 0.13
N MET A 41 9.77 -2.45 -0.75
CA MET A 41 10.85 -1.83 -1.49
C MET A 41 10.60 -1.98 -2.98
N HIS A 42 10.90 -0.92 -3.75
CA HIS A 42 10.78 -0.88 -5.20
C HIS A 42 12.14 -0.67 -5.86
N ASN A 43 12.36 -1.32 -6.99
CA ASN A 43 13.55 -1.10 -7.83
C ASN A 43 13.23 -0.12 -8.97
N TYR A 44 13.53 1.14 -8.77
CA TYR A 44 13.40 2.20 -9.79
C TYR A 44 14.50 2.15 -10.86
N GLY A 45 15.51 1.29 -10.69
CA GLY A 45 16.59 1.10 -11.65
C GLY A 45 16.17 0.27 -12.86
N GLY A 46 17.02 0.27 -13.89
CA GLY A 46 16.79 -0.46 -15.14
C GLY A 46 17.30 -1.92 -15.15
N THR A 47 17.87 -2.42 -14.05
CA THR A 47 18.47 -3.76 -13.96
C THR A 47 17.99 -4.50 -12.71
N THR A 48 17.95 -5.83 -12.81
CA THR A 48 17.69 -6.68 -11.63
C THR A 48 18.83 -6.56 -10.64
N VAL A 49 18.51 -6.55 -9.33
CA VAL A 49 19.46 -6.52 -8.23
C VAL A 49 19.11 -7.56 -7.17
N ASP A 50 20.11 -8.28 -6.69
CA ASP A 50 19.97 -9.13 -5.50
C ASP A 50 20.14 -8.26 -4.26
N ILE A 51 19.06 -8.11 -3.49
CA ILE A 51 19.03 -7.34 -2.24
C ILE A 51 19.03 -8.24 -0.99
N SER A 52 19.30 -9.51 -1.11
CA SER A 52 19.29 -10.48 -0.02
C SER A 52 20.23 -10.09 1.13
N ASN A 53 21.33 -9.43 0.82
CA ASN A 53 22.33 -8.93 1.78
C ASN A 53 22.05 -7.49 2.28
N TYR A 54 21.02 -6.83 1.79
CA TYR A 54 20.64 -5.51 2.28
C TYR A 54 20.15 -5.60 3.72
N GLN A 55 20.20 -4.45 4.41
CA GLN A 55 19.85 -4.32 5.82
C GLN A 55 18.77 -3.28 5.99
N LEU A 56 17.75 -3.58 6.79
CA LEU A 56 16.87 -2.59 7.40
C LEU A 56 17.42 -2.22 8.78
N CYS A 57 17.51 -0.93 9.07
CA CYS A 57 18.05 -0.43 10.33
C CYS A 57 17.12 0.62 10.94
N ASN A 58 16.68 0.36 12.16
CA ASN A 58 16.15 1.34 13.12
C ASN A 58 17.08 1.27 14.34
N PHE A 59 18.02 2.23 14.47
CA PHE A 59 19.07 2.14 15.47
C PHE A 59 18.51 1.93 16.88
N PRO A 60 19.10 1.00 17.71
CA PRO A 60 20.27 0.18 17.42
C PRO A 60 19.97 -1.18 16.75
N SER A 61 18.73 -1.44 16.36
CA SER A 61 18.28 -2.71 15.79
C SER A 61 18.45 -2.75 14.28
N TYR A 62 18.76 -3.93 13.73
CA TYR A 62 18.84 -4.16 12.29
C TYR A 62 18.47 -5.59 11.92
N ASN A 63 17.97 -5.79 10.70
CA ASN A 63 17.71 -7.09 10.10
C ASN A 63 18.29 -7.15 8.70
N GLN A 64 18.95 -8.26 8.36
CA GLN A 64 19.30 -8.58 6.97
C GLN A 64 18.06 -9.09 6.23
N LEU A 65 17.81 -8.63 5.00
CA LEU A 65 16.60 -8.96 4.26
C LEU A 65 16.42 -10.47 4.04
N SER A 66 17.52 -11.22 3.81
CA SER A 66 17.47 -12.69 3.68
C SER A 66 17.03 -13.44 4.94
N SER A 67 17.02 -12.78 6.09
CA SER A 67 16.55 -13.36 7.36
C SER A 67 15.06 -13.06 7.64
N LEU A 68 14.41 -12.26 6.79
CA LEU A 68 13.03 -11.81 6.97
C LEU A 68 12.06 -12.70 6.19
N THR A 69 10.79 -12.67 6.62
CA THR A 69 9.71 -13.27 5.85
C THR A 69 9.37 -12.36 4.67
N VAL A 70 9.51 -12.88 3.45
CA VAL A 70 9.04 -12.23 2.22
C VAL A 70 7.56 -12.60 2.04
N THR A 71 6.69 -11.60 2.04
CA THR A 71 5.24 -11.79 1.86
C THR A 71 4.79 -11.58 0.42
N GLN A 72 5.54 -10.78 -0.33
CA GLN A 72 5.30 -10.53 -1.76
C GLN A 72 6.61 -10.29 -2.50
N GLY A 73 6.70 -10.73 -3.76
CA GLY A 73 7.85 -10.50 -4.63
C GLY A 73 9.04 -11.40 -4.35
N SER A 74 10.26 -10.92 -4.64
CA SER A 74 11.52 -11.66 -4.50
C SER A 74 12.67 -10.72 -4.15
N LEU A 75 13.62 -11.20 -3.33
CA LEU A 75 14.87 -10.48 -3.03
C LEU A 75 15.82 -10.38 -4.24
N ASN A 76 15.65 -11.22 -5.26
CA ASN A 76 16.22 -10.98 -6.59
C ASN A 76 15.30 -10.04 -7.35
N LEU A 77 15.38 -8.74 -7.02
CA LEU A 77 14.40 -7.71 -7.35
C LEU A 77 14.61 -7.20 -8.79
N ALA A 78 13.71 -7.59 -9.68
CA ALA A 78 13.74 -7.16 -11.08
C ALA A 78 13.54 -5.64 -11.22
N ALA A 79 13.95 -5.08 -12.35
CA ALA A 79 13.67 -3.68 -12.69
C ALA A 79 12.16 -3.42 -12.66
N GLY A 80 11.73 -2.36 -11.99
CA GLY A 80 10.33 -1.96 -11.84
C GLY A 80 9.48 -2.87 -10.95
N ALA A 81 10.08 -3.82 -10.24
CA ALA A 81 9.38 -4.74 -9.34
C ALA A 81 9.39 -4.27 -7.89
N ASP A 82 8.45 -4.83 -7.13
CA ASP A 82 8.32 -4.66 -5.68
C ASP A 82 8.68 -5.94 -4.93
N VAL A 83 9.12 -5.75 -3.69
CA VAL A 83 9.21 -6.82 -2.69
C VAL A 83 8.74 -6.31 -1.35
N THR A 84 7.93 -7.10 -0.66
CA THR A 84 7.44 -6.81 0.69
C THR A 84 7.98 -7.83 1.68
N VAL A 85 8.48 -7.34 2.81
CA VAL A 85 9.02 -8.14 3.91
C VAL A 85 8.37 -7.74 5.24
N ILE A 86 8.42 -8.63 6.22
CA ILE A 86 8.06 -8.34 7.61
C ILE A 86 9.34 -8.17 8.42
N THR A 87 9.53 -6.99 9.01
CA THR A 87 10.68 -6.69 9.88
C THR A 87 10.26 -6.50 11.33
N THR A 88 11.20 -6.76 12.25
CA THR A 88 11.01 -6.54 13.70
C THR A 88 11.86 -5.38 14.24
N VAL A 89 12.56 -4.64 13.36
CA VAL A 89 13.42 -3.53 13.81
C VAL A 89 12.62 -2.33 14.33
N ILE A 90 11.37 -2.16 13.90
CA ILE A 90 10.50 -1.05 14.33
C ILE A 90 9.88 -1.42 15.68
N SER A 91 10.49 -0.96 16.76
CA SER A 91 10.05 -1.23 18.13
C SER A 91 9.02 -0.22 18.67
N ASN A 92 8.99 0.99 18.11
CA ASN A 92 8.02 2.03 18.43
C ASN A 92 7.31 2.49 17.16
N PRO A 93 6.03 2.12 16.96
CA PRO A 93 5.31 2.49 15.74
C PRO A 93 5.01 3.98 15.62
N ASN A 94 5.06 4.73 16.72
CA ASN A 94 4.72 6.15 16.72
C ASN A 94 5.93 7.08 16.51
N ASP A 95 7.16 6.60 16.75
CA ASP A 95 8.38 7.42 16.70
C ASP A 95 9.60 6.55 16.41
N ALA A 96 10.11 6.59 15.20
CA ALA A 96 11.25 5.78 14.76
C ALA A 96 11.90 6.31 13.48
N GLU A 97 13.00 5.66 13.11
CA GLU A 97 13.66 5.80 11.81
C GLU A 97 13.71 4.46 11.08
N LEU A 98 13.82 4.48 9.77
CA LEU A 98 14.11 3.29 8.97
C LEU A 98 15.07 3.64 7.85
N GLY A 99 16.27 3.06 7.92
CA GLY A 99 17.27 3.14 6.86
C GLY A 99 17.38 1.82 6.11
N LEU A 100 17.45 1.90 4.78
CA LEU A 100 17.81 0.78 3.90
C LEU A 100 19.29 0.90 3.53
N TYR A 101 20.07 -0.17 3.74
CA TYR A 101 21.50 -0.20 3.49
C TYR A 101 21.88 -1.40 2.61
N ASN A 102 22.86 -1.24 1.72
CA ASN A 102 23.38 -2.34 0.91
C ASN A 102 24.43 -3.19 1.61
N SER A 103 24.78 -2.85 2.85
CA SER A 103 25.72 -3.60 3.71
C SER A 103 25.51 -3.20 5.18
N ALA A 104 26.09 -3.94 6.11
CA ALA A 104 26.05 -3.66 7.55
C ALA A 104 26.92 -2.47 8.00
N SER A 105 27.19 -1.51 7.11
CA SER A 105 27.96 -0.29 7.39
C SER A 105 27.04 0.89 7.70
N PHE A 106 26.35 0.85 8.84
CA PHE A 106 25.25 1.78 9.18
C PHE A 106 25.66 3.23 9.42
N ALA A 107 26.94 3.54 9.55
CA ALA A 107 27.48 4.92 9.62
C ALA A 107 27.90 5.46 8.24
N SER A 108 27.82 4.65 7.19
CA SER A 108 28.26 5.00 5.84
C SER A 108 27.12 5.55 5.00
N SER A 109 27.25 6.80 4.54
CA SER A 109 26.33 7.38 3.57
C SER A 109 26.38 6.71 2.20
N VAL A 110 27.49 6.02 1.86
CA VAL A 110 27.58 5.21 0.63
C VAL A 110 26.77 3.94 0.75
N ALA A 111 26.80 3.28 1.92
CA ALA A 111 26.05 2.06 2.16
C ALA A 111 24.54 2.29 2.28
N MET A 112 24.12 3.42 2.82
CA MET A 112 22.71 3.78 2.90
C MET A 112 22.13 3.96 1.48
N GLN A 113 21.01 3.31 1.20
CA GLN A 113 20.31 3.41 -0.08
C GLN A 113 19.11 4.34 0.04
N ASP A 114 18.35 4.24 1.13
CA ASP A 114 17.19 5.07 1.41
C ASP A 114 17.00 5.29 2.91
N TYR A 115 16.18 6.28 3.27
CA TYR A 115 15.94 6.66 4.66
C TYR A 115 14.60 7.36 4.83
N MET A 116 13.95 7.09 5.94
CA MET A 116 12.83 7.88 6.47
C MET A 116 12.84 7.88 8.00
N GLN A 117 12.22 8.89 8.61
CA GLN A 117 11.90 8.96 10.03
C GLN A 117 10.55 9.61 10.24
N TRP A 118 9.87 9.24 11.31
CA TRP A 118 8.53 9.74 11.68
C TRP A 118 8.40 9.93 13.17
N GLY A 119 7.34 10.67 13.61
CA GLY A 119 7.08 11.00 15.00
C GLY A 119 7.93 12.18 15.50
N SER A 120 9.24 12.09 15.38
CA SER A 120 10.18 13.18 15.66
C SER A 120 11.36 13.19 14.71
N ALA A 121 12.12 14.29 14.72
CA ALA A 121 13.40 14.39 14.03
C ALA A 121 14.58 14.07 14.97
N GLY A 122 15.78 13.95 14.41
CA GLY A 122 17.01 13.79 15.17
C GLY A 122 17.32 12.35 15.58
N HIS A 123 16.76 11.37 14.88
CA HIS A 123 17.14 9.98 15.07
C HIS A 123 18.60 9.72 14.67
N GLN A 124 19.17 8.64 15.17
CA GLN A 124 20.62 8.39 15.12
C GLN A 124 21.22 8.32 13.71
N ARG A 125 20.43 7.88 12.72
CA ARG A 125 20.88 7.74 11.34
C ARG A 125 20.47 8.91 10.44
N GLU A 126 19.76 9.90 10.95
CA GLU A 126 19.43 11.13 10.22
C GLU A 126 20.69 11.79 9.66
N VAL A 127 21.75 11.93 10.45
CA VAL A 127 23.01 12.53 10.00
C VAL A 127 23.64 11.78 8.82
N VAL A 128 23.47 10.46 8.74
CA VAL A 128 23.97 9.64 7.62
C VAL A 128 23.16 9.94 6.35
N ALA A 129 21.83 10.05 6.47
CA ALA A 129 20.94 10.39 5.38
C ALA A 129 21.16 11.84 4.87
N VAL A 130 21.39 12.77 5.77
CA VAL A 130 21.75 14.16 5.44
C VAL A 130 23.09 14.21 4.69
N ASN A 131 24.11 13.48 5.17
CA ASN A 131 25.41 13.40 4.51
C ASN A 131 25.34 12.72 3.14
N LYS A 132 24.38 11.82 2.94
CA LYS A 132 24.07 11.24 1.61
C LYS A 132 23.34 12.23 0.69
N GLY A 133 22.69 13.25 1.23
CA GLY A 133 21.86 14.21 0.48
C GLY A 133 20.45 13.73 0.18
N ILE A 134 19.95 12.73 0.93
CA ILE A 134 18.61 12.17 0.75
C ILE A 134 17.63 12.56 1.86
N TRP A 135 18.07 13.31 2.86
CA TRP A 135 17.22 13.82 3.94
C TRP A 135 17.58 15.24 4.33
N THR A 136 16.62 16.02 4.80
CA THR A 136 16.85 17.35 5.36
C THR A 136 16.87 17.27 6.87
N ALA A 137 17.94 17.77 7.50
CA ALA A 137 18.09 17.75 8.96
C ALA A 137 16.90 18.43 9.66
N GLY A 138 16.43 17.82 10.72
CA GLY A 138 15.33 18.32 11.54
C GLY A 138 13.93 18.14 10.93
N THR A 139 13.81 17.38 9.82
CA THR A 139 12.51 17.03 9.22
C THR A 139 12.12 15.60 9.53
N PHE A 140 10.82 15.32 9.57
CA PHE A 140 10.26 13.98 9.72
C PHE A 140 8.92 13.87 8.98
N VAL A 141 8.49 12.65 8.70
CA VAL A 141 7.17 12.38 8.10
C VAL A 141 6.10 12.64 9.15
N ASN A 142 5.24 13.62 8.89
CA ASN A 142 4.21 14.09 9.84
C ASN A 142 2.80 13.83 9.30
N VAL A 143 2.56 12.58 8.91
CA VAL A 143 1.24 12.05 8.52
C VAL A 143 0.96 10.77 9.28
N ALA A 144 -0.28 10.28 9.24
CA ALA A 144 -0.63 9.03 9.91
C ALA A 144 -0.08 7.81 9.14
N PRO A 145 0.48 6.79 9.85
CA PRO A 145 0.86 5.53 9.22
C PRO A 145 -0.39 4.71 8.81
N PRO A 146 -0.25 3.73 7.91
CA PRO A 146 0.96 3.35 7.20
C PRO A 146 1.42 4.42 6.20
N PHE A 147 2.72 4.46 5.92
CA PHE A 147 3.33 5.46 5.06
C PHE A 147 3.55 4.94 3.64
N GLU A 148 3.30 5.80 2.65
CA GLU A 148 3.57 5.55 1.23
C GLU A 148 4.49 6.63 0.65
N TYR A 149 5.49 6.20 -0.12
CA TYR A 149 6.34 7.09 -0.90
C TYR A 149 5.61 7.52 -2.18
N THR A 150 5.39 8.82 -2.34
CA THR A 150 4.64 9.41 -3.47
C THR A 150 5.54 9.97 -4.59
N GLY A 151 6.86 9.83 -4.43
CA GLY A 151 7.82 10.30 -5.41
C GLY A 151 8.05 9.32 -6.57
N ASN A 152 8.89 9.74 -7.53
CA ASN A 152 9.20 8.98 -8.75
C ASN A 152 10.53 8.21 -8.69
N GLY A 153 11.05 7.95 -7.48
CA GLY A 153 12.35 7.30 -7.27
C GLY A 153 13.54 8.26 -7.19
N GLY A 154 13.48 9.43 -7.84
CA GLY A 154 14.54 10.44 -7.78
C GLY A 154 14.36 11.48 -6.66
N GLN A 155 13.19 11.57 -6.08
CA GLN A 155 12.84 12.56 -5.05
C GLN A 155 13.11 11.99 -3.66
N ASN A 156 13.50 12.84 -2.69
CA ASN A 156 13.94 12.41 -1.38
C ASN A 156 13.38 13.30 -0.27
N GLY A 157 13.31 12.76 0.94
CA GLY A 157 12.93 13.48 2.15
C GLY A 157 11.46 13.38 2.51
N ALA A 158 11.11 13.93 3.67
CA ALA A 158 9.79 13.87 4.28
C ALA A 158 8.63 14.34 3.38
N PRO A 159 8.79 15.37 2.50
CA PRO A 159 7.69 15.84 1.65
C PRO A 159 7.17 14.82 0.62
N PHE A 160 7.89 13.74 0.38
CA PHE A 160 7.50 12.68 -0.57
C PHE A 160 6.95 11.43 0.11
N TRP A 161 6.53 11.59 1.35
CA TRP A 161 5.83 10.55 2.09
C TRP A 161 4.45 11.03 2.51
N ASP A 162 3.44 10.20 2.30
CA ASP A 162 2.06 10.46 2.68
C ASP A 162 1.48 9.25 3.43
N THR A 163 0.28 9.39 3.97
CA THR A 163 -0.48 8.25 4.46
C THR A 163 -0.81 7.33 3.30
N LEU A 164 -0.47 6.06 3.39
CA LEU A 164 -0.98 5.06 2.47
C LEU A 164 -2.50 5.03 2.65
N LEU A 165 -3.17 5.68 1.72
CA LEU A 165 -4.61 5.49 1.56
C LEU A 165 -4.78 4.10 0.96
N GLY A 166 -4.71 3.07 1.81
CA GLY A 166 -5.18 1.76 1.41
C GLY A 166 -6.52 1.97 0.75
N LEU A 167 -6.76 1.27 -0.37
CA LEU A 167 -8.02 0.56 -0.43
C LEU A 167 -8.04 -0.11 0.93
N GLU A 168 -8.81 0.42 1.90
CA GLU A 168 -9.19 -0.41 3.02
C GLU A 168 -9.54 -1.72 2.34
N ASP A 169 -8.76 -2.77 2.55
CA ASP A 169 -9.33 -4.08 2.55
C ASP A 169 -10.50 -3.90 3.51
N PHE A 170 -11.62 -3.49 2.93
CA PHE A 170 -12.85 -3.98 3.46
C PHE A 170 -12.64 -5.49 3.41
N GLU A 171 -11.93 -6.03 4.39
CA GLU A 171 -12.33 -7.29 4.95
C GLU A 171 -13.81 -7.06 5.04
N ASN A 172 -14.49 -7.49 3.98
CA ASN A 172 -15.93 -7.50 3.90
C ASN A 172 -16.35 -8.50 4.97
N ILE A 173 -16.19 -8.07 6.24
CA ILE A 173 -16.91 -8.64 7.35
C ILE A 173 -18.32 -8.24 7.01
N SER A 174 -18.82 -8.96 6.01
CA SER A 174 -20.15 -8.83 5.54
C SER A 174 -21.06 -8.86 6.75
N SER A 175 -21.62 -7.70 7.07
CA SER A 175 -22.49 -7.57 8.24
C SER A 175 -23.69 -8.51 8.14
N PHE A 176 -23.96 -9.04 6.92
CA PHE A 176 -25.03 -10.01 6.70
C PHE A 176 -24.72 -10.96 5.53
N SER A 177 -25.35 -12.12 5.51
CA SER A 177 -25.39 -13.06 4.39
C SER A 177 -26.81 -13.27 3.89
N LEU A 178 -26.96 -13.69 2.61
CA LEU A 178 -28.24 -13.93 1.95
C LEU A 178 -28.41 -15.42 1.67
N THR A 179 -29.54 -16.01 2.08
CA THR A 179 -29.85 -17.41 1.82
C THR A 179 -31.37 -17.66 1.66
N PRO A 180 -31.80 -18.46 0.65
CA PRO A 180 -31.02 -18.90 -0.51
C PRO A 180 -30.77 -17.76 -1.51
N ASN A 181 -29.72 -17.88 -2.30
CA ASN A 181 -29.49 -17.01 -3.43
C ASN A 181 -28.91 -17.84 -4.59
N PRO A 182 -29.63 -18.08 -5.69
CA PRO A 182 -30.95 -17.54 -6.05
C PRO A 182 -32.10 -17.98 -5.14
N THR A 183 -33.19 -17.19 -5.16
CA THR A 183 -34.38 -17.44 -4.35
C THR A 183 -35.67 -17.41 -5.17
N ASN A 184 -36.69 -18.17 -4.75
CA ASN A 184 -38.03 -18.19 -5.40
C ASN A 184 -39.09 -17.40 -4.62
N THR A 185 -39.17 -17.59 -3.32
CA THR A 185 -40.28 -17.05 -2.51
C THR A 185 -39.79 -16.30 -1.29
N VAL A 186 -38.75 -16.78 -0.66
CA VAL A 186 -38.26 -16.26 0.63
C VAL A 186 -36.77 -15.97 0.55
N LEU A 187 -36.36 -14.80 1.00
CA LEU A 187 -34.97 -14.39 1.17
C LEU A 187 -34.70 -14.16 2.66
N ASN A 188 -33.71 -14.85 3.20
CA ASN A 188 -33.25 -14.69 4.57
C ASN A 188 -31.95 -13.88 4.61
N LEU A 189 -31.89 -12.93 5.51
CA LEU A 189 -30.69 -12.17 5.86
C LEU A 189 -30.23 -12.68 7.23
N ASN A 190 -29.04 -13.25 7.26
CA ASN A 190 -28.38 -13.64 8.49
C ASN A 190 -27.35 -12.58 8.84
N PHE A 191 -27.50 -11.89 9.97
CA PHE A 191 -26.56 -10.86 10.43
C PHE A 191 -25.43 -11.51 11.22
N SER A 192 -24.21 -11.00 11.03
CA SER A 192 -23.02 -11.49 11.75
C SER A 192 -23.06 -11.10 13.24
N GLN A 193 -23.79 -10.04 13.57
CA GLN A 193 -24.04 -9.61 14.94
C GLN A 193 -25.27 -10.28 15.52
N SER A 194 -25.21 -10.64 16.79
CA SER A 194 -26.33 -11.31 17.49
C SER A 194 -27.57 -10.45 17.72
N ALA A 195 -27.45 -9.10 17.58
CA ALA A 195 -28.50 -8.14 17.83
C ALA A 195 -28.39 -6.96 16.87
N PHE A 196 -28.79 -7.14 15.60
CA PHE A 196 -28.79 -6.09 14.60
C PHE A 196 -30.06 -5.22 14.72
N SER A 197 -29.88 -3.88 14.58
CA SER A 197 -30.97 -2.92 14.42
C SER A 197 -30.65 -1.96 13.27
N GLY A 198 -31.63 -1.71 12.40
CA GLY A 198 -31.45 -0.86 11.23
C GLY A 198 -32.57 -1.01 10.21
N GLU A 199 -32.41 -0.42 9.06
CA GLU A 199 -33.32 -0.52 7.92
C GLU A 199 -32.78 -1.48 6.86
N VAL A 200 -33.63 -2.33 6.33
CA VAL A 200 -33.33 -3.15 5.15
C VAL A 200 -34.28 -2.76 4.03
N ALA A 201 -33.71 -2.42 2.86
CA ALA A 201 -34.49 -2.05 1.67
C ALA A 201 -34.05 -2.88 0.46
N ILE A 202 -35.03 -3.26 -0.38
CA ILE A 202 -34.81 -4.00 -1.62
C ILE A 202 -35.14 -3.08 -2.81
N TYR A 203 -34.24 -3.04 -3.79
CA TYR A 203 -34.34 -2.23 -5.00
C TYR A 203 -34.25 -3.10 -6.24
N ASN A 204 -35.01 -2.73 -7.28
CA ASN A 204 -34.79 -3.29 -8.60
C ASN A 204 -33.60 -2.61 -9.31
N LEU A 205 -33.21 -3.08 -10.50
CA LEU A 205 -32.08 -2.54 -11.26
C LEU A 205 -32.27 -1.08 -11.73
N LEU A 206 -33.50 -0.57 -11.71
CA LEU A 206 -33.79 0.83 -12.03
C LEU A 206 -33.71 1.75 -10.80
N GLY A 207 -33.29 1.20 -9.64
CA GLY A 207 -33.19 1.94 -8.39
C GLY A 207 -34.54 2.19 -7.68
N LYS A 208 -35.64 1.60 -8.17
CA LYS A 208 -36.92 1.70 -7.49
C LYS A 208 -36.96 0.76 -6.29
N GLN A 209 -37.28 1.29 -5.10
CA GLN A 209 -37.51 0.50 -3.91
C GLN A 209 -38.79 -0.34 -4.09
N VAL A 210 -38.65 -1.65 -3.90
CA VAL A 210 -39.75 -2.63 -4.06
C VAL A 210 -40.19 -3.23 -2.73
N ASN A 211 -39.34 -3.22 -1.71
CA ASN A 211 -39.65 -3.63 -0.36
C ASN A 211 -38.76 -2.92 0.66
N SER A 212 -39.22 -2.73 1.90
CA SER A 212 -38.38 -2.30 3.02
C SER A 212 -38.96 -2.75 4.35
N LYS A 213 -38.08 -2.89 5.35
CA LYS A 213 -38.44 -3.30 6.70
C LYS A 213 -37.43 -2.75 7.72
N ASN A 214 -37.94 -2.16 8.79
CA ASN A 214 -37.13 -1.87 9.96
C ASN A 214 -36.90 -3.15 10.78
N ILE A 215 -35.66 -3.40 11.13
CA ILE A 215 -35.19 -4.55 11.88
C ILE A 215 -34.73 -4.05 13.24
N SER A 216 -35.09 -4.76 14.29
CA SER A 216 -34.72 -4.42 15.67
C SER A 216 -34.33 -5.67 16.45
N ASN A 217 -33.13 -5.62 17.00
CA ASN A 217 -32.60 -6.60 17.93
C ASN A 217 -32.73 -8.08 17.48
N THR A 218 -32.28 -8.37 16.24
CA THR A 218 -32.35 -9.75 15.69
C THR A 218 -31.09 -10.08 14.88
N ASN A 219 -30.78 -11.36 14.80
CA ASN A 219 -29.72 -11.90 13.94
C ASN A 219 -30.24 -12.48 12.61
N LEU A 220 -31.59 -12.51 12.42
CA LEU A 220 -32.22 -13.04 11.22
C LEU A 220 -33.38 -12.16 10.81
N ALA A 221 -33.43 -11.78 9.53
CA ALA A 221 -34.58 -11.13 8.92
C ALA A 221 -35.03 -11.90 7.69
N THR A 222 -36.35 -12.08 7.54
CA THR A 222 -36.94 -12.81 6.42
C THR A 222 -37.80 -11.86 5.59
N PHE A 223 -37.64 -11.95 4.26
CA PHE A 223 -38.39 -11.19 3.28
C PHE A 223 -39.16 -12.13 2.35
N ASP A 224 -40.47 -11.91 2.22
CA ASP A 224 -41.25 -12.51 1.15
C ASP A 224 -40.96 -11.77 -0.15
N VAL A 225 -40.41 -12.49 -1.13
CA VAL A 225 -40.07 -11.98 -2.47
C VAL A 225 -40.89 -12.67 -3.56
N SER A 226 -41.93 -13.43 -3.19
CA SER A 226 -42.78 -14.19 -4.12
C SER A 226 -43.44 -13.33 -5.16
N SER A 227 -43.80 -12.09 -4.81
CA SER A 227 -44.45 -11.10 -5.68
C SER A 227 -43.49 -10.38 -6.64
N LEU A 228 -42.18 -10.57 -6.48
CA LEU A 228 -41.18 -9.95 -7.35
C LEU A 228 -41.05 -10.72 -8.65
N ASN A 229 -40.87 -10.01 -9.77
CA ASN A 229 -40.54 -10.64 -11.05
C ASN A 229 -39.17 -11.30 -11.03
N SER A 230 -38.98 -12.33 -11.85
CA SER A 230 -37.65 -12.94 -12.01
C SER A 230 -36.64 -11.90 -12.49
N GLY A 231 -35.43 -11.90 -11.88
CA GLY A 231 -34.39 -10.94 -12.20
C GLY A 231 -33.45 -10.65 -11.03
N MET A 232 -32.54 -9.71 -11.24
CA MET A 232 -31.56 -9.27 -10.25
C MET A 232 -32.12 -8.13 -9.42
N TYR A 233 -31.87 -8.17 -8.13
CA TYR A 233 -32.22 -7.13 -7.16
C TYR A 233 -31.02 -6.77 -6.29
N ILE A 234 -31.07 -5.57 -5.72
CA ILE A 234 -30.10 -5.08 -4.75
C ILE A 234 -30.81 -4.98 -3.40
N ILE A 235 -30.25 -5.58 -2.39
CA ILE A 235 -30.68 -5.41 -1.01
C ILE A 235 -29.65 -4.56 -0.27
N THR A 236 -30.12 -3.57 0.45
CA THR A 236 -29.30 -2.63 1.22
C THR A 236 -29.68 -2.70 2.68
N VAL A 237 -28.69 -2.83 3.54
CA VAL A 237 -28.83 -2.79 4.99
C VAL A 237 -28.19 -1.52 5.49
N THR A 238 -28.93 -0.71 6.24
CA THR A 238 -28.47 0.56 6.81
C THR A 238 -28.61 0.53 8.31
N SER A 239 -27.50 0.72 9.02
CA SER A 239 -27.44 0.97 10.47
C SER A 239 -27.07 2.42 10.75
N GLU A 240 -26.97 2.82 12.02
CA GLU A 240 -26.56 4.18 12.40
C GLU A 240 -25.17 4.56 11.89
N SER A 241 -24.27 3.59 11.74
CA SER A 241 -22.84 3.81 11.42
C SER A 241 -22.41 3.24 10.07
N ASN A 242 -23.24 2.40 9.40
CA ASN A 242 -22.83 1.69 8.20
C ASN A 242 -23.97 1.43 7.23
N LYS A 243 -23.62 1.36 5.92
CA LYS A 243 -24.54 0.99 4.85
C LYS A 243 -23.85 -0.03 3.93
N GLU A 244 -24.42 -1.24 3.86
CA GLU A 244 -23.93 -2.33 3.03
C GLU A 244 -24.98 -2.79 2.03
N SER A 245 -24.55 -3.16 0.81
CA SER A 245 -25.46 -3.63 -0.24
C SER A 245 -24.96 -4.94 -0.84
N LYS A 246 -25.91 -5.86 -1.11
CA LYS A 246 -25.65 -7.13 -1.81
C LYS A 246 -26.64 -7.36 -2.92
N ARG A 247 -26.26 -8.22 -3.86
CA ARG A 247 -27.12 -8.66 -4.96
C ARG A 247 -27.78 -10.00 -4.64
N PHE A 248 -29.02 -10.17 -5.04
CA PHE A 248 -29.63 -11.49 -5.12
C PHE A 248 -30.40 -11.69 -6.43
N ILE A 249 -30.63 -12.93 -6.78
CA ILE A 249 -31.35 -13.34 -7.99
C ILE A 249 -32.67 -13.95 -7.55
N LYS A 250 -33.77 -13.40 -8.08
CA LYS A 250 -35.12 -13.95 -8.00
C LYS A 250 -35.36 -14.82 -9.25
N ASN A 251 -35.66 -16.09 -9.05
CA ASN A 251 -36.08 -17.02 -10.10
C ASN A 251 -37.58 -16.92 -10.35
#